data_bdc903be2eeba9830eda11e215e51602
#
_entry.id   bdc903be2eeba9830eda11e215e51602
#
_cell.length_a   1.000
_cell.length_b   1.000
_cell.length_c   1.000
_cell.angle_alpha   90.00
_cell.angle_beta   90.00
_cell.angle_gamma   90.00
#
_symmetry.space_group_name_H-M   'P 1'
#
loop_
_entity.id
_entity.type
_entity.pdbx_description
1 polymer ?
#
loop_
_entity_poly.entity_id
_entity_poly.type
_entity_poly.pdbx_seq_one_letter_code
_entity_poly.pdbx_strand_id
1 'polypeptide(L)'
;MLTAHSGSDNTAPNSWEFIHKYIQTNVDAIEIDIRKNQDDKLYLYHDSLDEMRDTTVYLEDVLKLLKQYPQMHINCDLKEENLEQPVIQLFKKYGLINQLIFSGTVDLDHITNNPIICFNIENYYPDFYTNEQLRKSNWIKGIKEYLDQYDINILNVNYKFFDKDLCQEVLDAGLQLSVWTVDSKEARQIYRQLHVFNITTRQIDESLRENLCSSI
;
A
#
# COMPACT_ATOMS: atom_id res chain seq x y z
N MET A 1 -8.34 7.10 1.72
CA MET A 1 -7.12 7.59 1.06
C MET A 1 -7.16 7.25 -0.42
N LEU A 2 -6.45 8.03 -1.26
CA LEU A 2 -6.15 7.71 -2.66
C LEU A 2 -4.64 7.53 -2.80
N THR A 3 -4.20 6.33 -3.19
CA THR A 3 -2.79 5.99 -3.36
C THR A 3 -2.46 5.82 -4.84
N ALA A 4 -1.42 6.53 -5.32
CA ALA A 4 -0.86 6.31 -6.64
C ALA A 4 0.00 5.04 -6.63
N HIS A 5 -0.41 4.02 -7.40
CA HIS A 5 0.37 2.81 -7.59
C HIS A 5 1.60 3.11 -8.45
N SER A 6 2.71 2.50 -8.15
CA SER A 6 3.94 2.60 -8.95
C SER A 6 3.67 2.38 -10.46
N GLY A 7 4.10 3.33 -11.29
CA GLY A 7 3.82 3.34 -12.73
C GLY A 7 2.45 3.92 -13.14
N SER A 8 1.78 4.68 -12.27
CA SER A 8 0.51 5.36 -12.60
C SER A 8 0.63 6.25 -13.84
N ASP A 9 -0.48 6.31 -14.61
CA ASP A 9 -0.65 7.12 -15.82
C ASP A 9 0.55 7.04 -16.78
N ASN A 10 1.02 5.80 -17.01
CA ASN A 10 2.12 5.42 -17.92
C ASN A 10 3.51 5.95 -17.52
N THR A 11 3.74 6.40 -16.31
CA THR A 11 5.10 6.64 -15.82
C THR A 11 5.86 5.33 -15.65
N ALA A 12 7.20 5.36 -15.69
CA ALA A 12 7.99 4.16 -15.40
C ALA A 12 7.81 3.75 -13.92
N PRO A 13 7.54 2.45 -13.62
CA PRO A 13 7.40 1.98 -12.24
C PRO A 13 8.67 2.21 -11.41
N ASN A 14 8.50 2.54 -10.12
CA ASN A 14 9.59 2.71 -9.17
C ASN A 14 10.68 3.71 -9.62
N SER A 15 10.29 4.74 -10.38
CA SER A 15 11.20 5.70 -11.02
C SER A 15 11.08 7.10 -10.44
N TRP A 16 12.11 7.91 -10.68
CA TRP A 16 12.05 9.33 -10.37
C TRP A 16 10.95 10.08 -11.14
N GLU A 17 10.63 9.64 -12.37
CA GLU A 17 9.51 10.19 -13.14
C GLU A 17 8.19 10.06 -12.39
N PHE A 18 7.89 8.84 -11.90
CA PHE A 18 6.70 8.56 -11.09
C PHE A 18 6.68 9.37 -9.79
N ILE A 19 7.79 9.33 -9.03
CA ILE A 19 7.88 10.00 -7.73
C ILE A 19 7.69 11.52 -7.89
N HIS A 20 8.43 12.17 -8.80
CA HIS A 20 8.32 13.61 -9.02
C HIS A 20 6.95 14.04 -9.52
N LYS A 21 6.29 13.20 -10.34
CA LYS A 21 4.94 13.51 -10.83
C LYS A 21 3.94 13.57 -9.69
N TYR A 22 3.95 12.58 -8.76
CA TYR A 22 2.87 12.44 -7.79
C TYR A 22 3.15 13.01 -6.41
N ILE A 23 4.39 13.16 -5.98
CA ILE A 23 4.73 13.67 -4.64
C ILE A 23 4.22 15.10 -4.38
N GLN A 24 3.97 15.87 -5.43
CA GLN A 24 3.45 17.26 -5.37
C GLN A 24 1.96 17.38 -5.71
N THR A 25 1.25 16.25 -5.91
CA THR A 25 -0.18 16.24 -6.23
C THR A 25 -1.04 16.09 -4.96
N ASN A 26 -2.35 16.10 -5.14
CA ASN A 26 -3.33 15.92 -4.05
C ASN A 26 -3.69 14.44 -3.82
N VAL A 27 -2.81 13.50 -4.14
CA VAL A 27 -2.96 12.11 -3.67
C VAL A 27 -2.53 12.03 -2.21
N ASP A 28 -3.09 11.10 -1.46
CA ASP A 28 -2.74 10.93 -0.04
C ASP A 28 -1.44 10.16 0.13
N ALA A 29 -1.14 9.25 -0.79
CA ALA A 29 0.08 8.44 -0.77
C ALA A 29 0.58 8.10 -2.18
N ILE A 30 1.89 7.82 -2.29
CA ILE A 30 2.48 7.08 -3.40
C ILE A 30 2.91 5.71 -2.90
N GLU A 31 2.68 4.67 -3.70
CA GLU A 31 3.12 3.31 -3.39
C GLU A 31 4.37 2.98 -4.19
N ILE A 32 5.34 2.36 -3.54
CA ILE A 32 6.64 1.98 -4.09
C ILE A 32 7.06 0.61 -3.57
N ASP A 33 7.62 -0.21 -4.46
CA ASP A 33 8.11 -1.55 -4.14
C ASP A 33 9.49 -1.48 -3.48
N ILE A 34 9.67 -2.09 -2.31
CA ILE A 34 10.92 -2.01 -1.53
C ILE A 34 11.64 -3.35 -1.54
N ARG A 35 12.92 -3.28 -1.85
CA ARG A 35 13.90 -4.39 -1.74
C ARG A 35 15.19 -3.92 -1.10
N LYS A 36 16.04 -4.88 -0.76
CA LYS A 36 17.36 -4.63 -0.16
C LYS A 36 18.45 -5.27 -1.04
N ASN A 37 19.53 -4.54 -1.30
CA ASN A 37 20.66 -5.07 -2.03
C ASN A 37 21.69 -5.72 -1.08
N GLN A 38 22.77 -6.26 -1.64
CA GLN A 38 23.84 -6.93 -0.89
C GLN A 38 24.60 -6.01 0.07
N ASP A 39 24.55 -4.68 -0.15
CA ASP A 39 25.13 -3.67 0.75
C ASP A 39 24.14 -3.16 1.81
N ASP A 40 23.05 -3.86 2.05
CA ASP A 40 21.94 -3.49 2.94
C ASP A 40 21.26 -2.16 2.60
N LYS A 41 21.39 -1.67 1.36
CA LYS A 41 20.69 -0.45 0.91
C LYS A 41 19.30 -0.79 0.38
N LEU A 42 18.30 -0.04 0.84
CA LEU A 42 16.92 -0.14 0.39
C LEU A 42 16.76 0.57 -0.97
N TYR A 43 16.25 -0.16 -1.95
CA TYR A 43 16.03 0.33 -3.31
C TYR A 43 14.62 0.01 -3.81
N LEU A 44 14.18 0.72 -4.84
CA LEU A 44 12.85 0.61 -5.41
C LEU A 44 12.88 -0.29 -6.65
N TYR A 45 12.25 -1.46 -6.55
CA TYR A 45 12.02 -2.35 -7.69
C TYR A 45 11.03 -3.46 -7.34
N HIS A 46 10.20 -3.87 -8.31
CA HIS A 46 9.23 -4.94 -8.08
C HIS A 46 9.90 -6.31 -7.96
N ASP A 47 10.76 -6.67 -8.92
CA ASP A 47 11.46 -7.95 -8.95
C ASP A 47 12.86 -7.84 -8.32
N SER A 48 13.50 -8.97 -8.01
CA SER A 48 14.91 -8.94 -7.60
C SER A 48 15.80 -8.50 -8.77
N LEU A 49 16.81 -7.69 -8.49
CA LEU A 49 17.82 -7.30 -9.47
C LEU A 49 19.11 -8.01 -9.15
N ASP A 50 19.69 -8.67 -10.17
CA ASP A 50 21.03 -9.28 -10.06
C ASP A 50 22.12 -8.21 -9.96
N GLU A 51 21.93 -7.09 -10.66
CA GLU A 51 22.87 -5.95 -10.65
C GLU A 51 22.12 -4.61 -10.56
N MET A 52 22.64 -3.68 -9.73
CA MET A 52 22.13 -2.31 -9.61
C MET A 52 22.43 -1.53 -10.89
N ARG A 53 21.45 -0.75 -11.36
CA ARG A 53 21.58 0.12 -12.53
C ARG A 53 21.80 1.57 -12.08
N ASP A 54 22.39 2.39 -12.93
CA ASP A 54 22.57 3.82 -12.67
C ASP A 54 21.23 4.56 -12.43
N THR A 55 20.14 4.01 -12.99
CA THR A 55 18.76 4.52 -12.83
C THR A 55 18.04 4.01 -11.58
N THR A 56 18.68 3.13 -10.77
CA THR A 56 18.06 2.58 -9.57
C THR A 56 17.77 3.69 -8.55
N VAL A 57 16.53 3.79 -8.10
CA VAL A 57 16.11 4.74 -7.07
C VAL A 57 16.30 4.11 -5.69
N TYR A 58 16.97 4.83 -4.80
CA TYR A 58 17.13 4.40 -3.41
C TYR A 58 16.08 5.08 -2.52
N LEU A 59 15.53 4.31 -1.57
CA LEU A 59 14.53 4.82 -0.62
C LEU A 59 15.05 6.04 0.15
N GLU A 60 16.32 6.04 0.54
CA GLU A 60 16.92 7.17 1.24
C GLU A 60 16.82 8.50 0.47
N ASP A 61 16.96 8.47 -0.86
CA ASP A 61 16.87 9.68 -1.67
C ASP A 61 15.41 10.13 -1.84
N VAL A 62 14.47 9.19 -1.90
CA VAL A 62 13.03 9.50 -1.85
C VAL A 62 12.67 10.20 -0.53
N LEU A 63 13.17 9.72 0.61
CA LEU A 63 12.90 10.33 1.92
C LEU A 63 13.50 11.73 2.07
N LYS A 64 14.66 12.00 1.45
CA LYS A 64 15.21 13.36 1.40
C LYS A 64 14.27 14.34 0.70
N LEU A 65 13.64 13.89 -0.40
CA LEU A 65 12.64 14.67 -1.12
C LEU A 65 11.34 14.81 -0.32
N LEU A 66 10.85 13.72 0.29
CA LEU A 66 9.60 13.66 1.06
C LEU A 66 9.52 14.69 2.19
N LYS A 67 10.64 15.09 2.79
CA LYS A 67 10.69 16.15 3.80
C LYS A 67 10.04 17.46 3.39
N GLN A 68 9.94 17.74 2.09
CA GLN A 68 9.33 18.96 1.55
C GLN A 68 7.80 18.82 1.43
N TYR A 69 7.26 17.63 1.65
CA TYR A 69 5.84 17.28 1.43
C TYR A 69 5.24 16.61 2.67
N PRO A 70 5.00 17.37 3.76
CA PRO A 70 4.61 16.79 5.06
C PRO A 70 3.24 16.10 5.05
N GLN A 71 2.40 16.32 4.04
CA GLN A 71 1.08 15.69 3.91
C GLN A 71 1.12 14.38 3.09
N MET A 72 2.22 14.14 2.37
CA MET A 72 2.36 12.96 1.52
C MET A 72 2.79 11.75 2.34
N HIS A 73 2.12 10.61 2.16
CA HIS A 73 2.55 9.33 2.70
C HIS A 73 3.30 8.51 1.65
N ILE A 74 4.16 7.63 2.11
CA ILE A 74 4.78 6.60 1.28
C ILE A 74 4.27 5.24 1.74
N ASN A 75 3.58 4.53 0.86
CA ASN A 75 3.28 3.12 1.04
C ASN A 75 4.46 2.28 0.54
N CYS A 76 5.24 1.76 1.45
CA CYS A 76 6.33 0.82 1.18
C CYS A 76 5.74 -0.58 1.04
N ASP A 77 5.61 -1.06 -0.20
CA ASP A 77 5.22 -2.44 -0.49
C ASP A 77 6.43 -3.35 -0.40
N LEU A 78 6.53 -4.11 0.70
CA LEU A 78 7.69 -4.96 0.98
C LEU A 78 7.68 -6.20 0.09
N LYS A 79 8.72 -6.40 -0.71
CA LYS A 79 8.84 -7.50 -1.66
C LYS A 79 9.66 -8.69 -1.14
N GLU A 80 10.18 -8.59 0.07
CA GLU A 80 10.94 -9.65 0.73
C GLU A 80 10.82 -9.52 2.25
N GLU A 81 11.15 -10.59 2.95
CA GLU A 81 11.07 -10.67 4.41
C GLU A 81 12.14 -9.80 5.10
N ASN A 82 11.88 -9.41 6.34
CA ASN A 82 12.81 -8.71 7.24
C ASN A 82 13.20 -7.30 6.76
N LEU A 83 12.32 -6.61 6.03
CA LEU A 83 12.52 -5.21 5.62
C LEU A 83 11.89 -4.19 6.56
N GLU A 84 10.99 -4.58 7.47
CA GLU A 84 10.24 -3.68 8.34
C GLU A 84 11.17 -2.78 9.16
N GLN A 85 12.11 -3.38 9.88
CA GLN A 85 13.02 -2.65 10.74
C GLN A 85 13.99 -1.74 9.97
N PRO A 86 14.66 -2.18 8.88
CA PRO A 86 15.45 -1.29 8.03
C PRO A 86 14.68 -0.08 7.51
N VAL A 87 13.43 -0.26 7.06
CA VAL A 87 12.58 0.83 6.57
C VAL A 87 12.19 1.77 7.71
N ILE A 88 11.72 1.25 8.86
CA ILE A 88 11.37 2.03 10.05
C ILE A 88 12.56 2.88 10.51
N GLN A 89 13.74 2.30 10.60
CA GLN A 89 14.95 3.01 11.02
C GLN A 89 15.31 4.15 10.06
N LEU A 90 15.14 3.92 8.75
CA LEU A 90 15.41 4.95 7.76
C LEU A 90 14.40 6.09 7.84
N PHE A 91 13.10 5.81 7.97
CA PHE A 91 12.07 6.83 8.18
C PHE A 91 12.29 7.63 9.48
N LYS A 92 12.67 6.96 10.57
CA LYS A 92 13.05 7.63 11.84
C LYS A 92 14.24 8.56 11.68
N LYS A 93 15.31 8.11 11.01
CA LYS A 93 16.50 8.91 10.71
C LYS A 93 16.14 10.24 10.07
N TYR A 94 15.10 10.27 9.24
CA TYR A 94 14.63 11.48 8.56
C TYR A 94 13.50 12.21 9.28
N GLY A 95 12.97 11.67 10.39
CA GLY A 95 11.85 12.24 11.14
C GLY A 95 10.49 12.10 10.44
N LEU A 96 10.32 11.06 9.59
CA LEU A 96 9.18 10.88 8.69
C LEU A 96 8.29 9.67 9.07
N ILE A 97 8.42 9.13 10.29
CA ILE A 97 7.74 7.89 10.67
C ILE A 97 6.21 7.96 10.53
N ASN A 98 5.62 9.14 10.72
CA ASN A 98 4.17 9.34 10.58
C ASN A 98 3.69 9.36 9.11
N GLN A 99 4.61 9.38 8.14
CA GLN A 99 4.32 9.33 6.71
C GLN A 99 4.50 7.92 6.12
N LEU A 100 4.86 6.94 6.97
CA LEU A 100 5.08 5.56 6.56
C LEU A 100 3.79 4.75 6.58
N ILE A 101 3.52 4.09 5.48
CA ILE A 101 2.53 3.01 5.34
C ILE A 101 3.27 1.76 4.90
N PHE A 102 2.86 0.59 5.40
CA PHE A 102 3.34 -0.70 4.93
C PHE A 102 2.26 -1.48 4.20
N SER A 103 2.66 -2.18 3.15
CA SER A 103 1.95 -3.28 2.50
C SER A 103 2.95 -4.34 2.00
N GLY A 104 2.47 -5.37 1.30
CA GLY A 104 3.31 -6.46 0.80
C GLY A 104 3.61 -7.52 1.85
N THR A 105 4.84 -8.06 1.85
CA THR A 105 5.29 -9.11 2.77
C THR A 105 5.65 -8.49 4.12
N VAL A 106 4.66 -8.35 5.01
CA VAL A 106 4.82 -7.73 6.33
C VAL A 106 4.72 -8.78 7.42
N ASP A 107 5.75 -8.88 8.25
CA ASP A 107 5.76 -9.65 9.49
C ASP A 107 5.42 -8.71 10.67
N LEU A 108 4.25 -8.92 11.29
CA LEU A 108 3.75 -8.06 12.36
C LEU A 108 4.58 -8.13 13.64
N ASP A 109 5.27 -9.25 13.90
CA ASP A 109 6.18 -9.39 15.05
C ASP A 109 7.38 -8.45 14.97
N HIS A 110 7.72 -7.97 13.78
CA HIS A 110 8.81 -7.04 13.54
C HIS A 110 8.39 -5.56 13.51
N ILE A 111 7.11 -5.26 13.72
CA ILE A 111 6.61 -3.87 13.66
C ILE A 111 6.86 -3.14 15.00
N THR A 112 7.39 -1.94 14.90
CA THR A 112 7.57 -1.00 16.01
C THR A 112 7.13 0.40 15.60
N ASN A 113 6.74 1.24 16.57
CA ASN A 113 6.40 2.67 16.37
C ASN A 113 5.10 2.96 15.61
N ASN A 114 4.22 1.99 15.50
CA ASN A 114 2.87 2.11 14.97
C ASN A 114 2.77 2.85 13.61
N PRO A 115 3.53 2.47 12.56
CA PRO A 115 3.23 2.93 11.22
C PRO A 115 1.83 2.46 10.82
N ILE A 116 1.24 3.06 9.79
CA ILE A 116 0.01 2.53 9.21
C ILE A 116 0.33 1.20 8.50
N ILE A 117 -0.41 0.15 8.84
CA ILE A 117 -0.25 -1.16 8.20
C ILE A 117 -1.49 -1.49 7.38
N CYS A 118 -1.34 -1.62 6.08
CA CYS A 118 -2.32 -2.22 5.18
C CYS A 118 -1.94 -3.70 5.02
N PHE A 119 -2.46 -4.57 5.89
CA PHE A 119 -2.03 -5.97 5.97
C PHE A 119 -2.58 -6.80 4.83
N ASN A 120 -1.70 -7.36 4.00
CA ASN A 120 -2.11 -8.23 2.90
C ASN A 120 -2.71 -9.53 3.43
N ILE A 121 -3.92 -9.87 2.98
CA ILE A 121 -4.62 -11.07 3.43
C ILE A 121 -3.82 -12.35 3.14
N GLU A 122 -3.00 -12.35 2.09
CA GLU A 122 -2.16 -13.47 1.68
C GLU A 122 -1.06 -13.80 2.71
N ASN A 123 -0.66 -12.85 3.54
CA ASN A 123 0.32 -13.09 4.60
C ASN A 123 -0.23 -14.02 5.70
N TYR A 124 -1.54 -14.06 5.87
CA TYR A 124 -2.20 -14.96 6.82
C TYR A 124 -2.84 -16.17 6.13
N TYR A 125 -3.43 -15.96 4.96
CA TYR A 125 -4.05 -16.98 4.13
C TYR A 125 -3.38 -17.03 2.74
N PRO A 126 -2.23 -17.72 2.58
CA PRO A 126 -1.48 -17.69 1.31
C PRO A 126 -2.30 -18.12 0.08
N ASP A 127 -3.27 -19.02 0.25
CA ASP A 127 -4.13 -19.52 -0.82
C ASP A 127 -5.45 -18.75 -0.96
N PHE A 128 -5.60 -17.58 -0.32
CA PHE A 128 -6.88 -16.88 -0.26
C PHE A 128 -7.53 -16.69 -1.62
N TYR A 129 -6.79 -16.22 -2.61
CA TYR A 129 -7.34 -15.91 -3.93
C TYR A 129 -7.55 -17.15 -4.82
N THR A 130 -6.91 -18.27 -4.53
CA THR A 130 -7.03 -19.52 -5.28
C THR A 130 -7.99 -20.53 -4.63
N ASN A 131 -8.25 -20.41 -3.33
CA ASN A 131 -9.06 -21.34 -2.55
C ASN A 131 -10.48 -20.79 -2.29
N GLU A 132 -11.41 -21.17 -3.15
CA GLU A 132 -12.83 -20.77 -3.02
C GLU A 132 -13.48 -21.26 -1.73
N GLN A 133 -13.10 -22.43 -1.22
CA GLN A 133 -13.66 -22.97 0.02
C GLN A 133 -13.23 -22.13 1.23
N LEU A 134 -12.00 -21.65 1.25
CA LEU A 134 -11.51 -20.71 2.26
C LEU A 134 -12.36 -19.45 2.27
N ARG A 135 -12.61 -18.85 1.10
CA ARG A 135 -13.44 -17.62 0.98
C ARG A 135 -14.91 -17.83 1.40
N LYS A 136 -15.41 -19.06 1.36
CA LYS A 136 -16.74 -19.43 1.86
C LYS A 136 -16.77 -19.84 3.33
N SER A 137 -15.61 -19.90 3.98
CA SER A 137 -15.49 -20.23 5.41
C SER A 137 -15.63 -18.96 6.28
N ASN A 138 -15.51 -19.13 7.59
CA ASN A 138 -15.54 -18.01 8.54
C ASN A 138 -14.15 -17.32 8.66
N TRP A 139 -13.51 -17.01 7.52
CA TRP A 139 -12.16 -16.44 7.45
C TRP A 139 -12.06 -15.04 8.05
N ILE A 140 -13.12 -14.22 7.94
CA ILE A 140 -13.17 -12.87 8.48
C ILE A 140 -12.92 -12.86 9.98
N LYS A 141 -13.54 -13.78 10.70
CA LYS A 141 -13.32 -13.94 12.14
C LYS A 141 -11.86 -14.30 12.44
N GLY A 142 -11.30 -15.26 11.70
CA GLY A 142 -9.91 -15.71 11.90
C GLY A 142 -8.89 -14.59 11.68
N ILE A 143 -9.00 -13.85 10.57
CA ILE A 143 -8.08 -12.75 10.29
C ILE A 143 -8.26 -11.61 11.30
N LYS A 144 -9.49 -11.30 11.71
CA LYS A 144 -9.73 -10.27 12.71
C LYS A 144 -9.10 -10.62 14.05
N GLU A 145 -9.31 -11.86 14.56
CA GLU A 145 -8.70 -12.33 15.81
C GLU A 145 -7.16 -12.29 15.76
N TYR A 146 -6.58 -12.50 14.58
CA TYR A 146 -5.13 -12.36 14.38
C TYR A 146 -4.68 -10.89 14.42
N LEU A 147 -5.31 -10.01 13.66
CA LEU A 147 -4.94 -8.59 13.57
C LEU A 147 -5.17 -7.83 14.89
N ASP A 148 -6.20 -8.21 15.65
CA ASP A 148 -6.50 -7.61 16.96
C ASP A 148 -5.34 -7.79 17.97
N GLN A 149 -4.50 -8.83 17.83
CA GLN A 149 -3.33 -9.05 18.67
C GLN A 149 -2.25 -7.98 18.49
N TYR A 150 -2.26 -7.30 17.34
CA TYR A 150 -1.28 -6.28 16.96
C TYR A 150 -1.89 -4.86 16.91
N ASP A 151 -3.15 -4.70 17.31
CA ASP A 151 -3.90 -3.42 17.20
C ASP A 151 -3.97 -2.91 15.75
N ILE A 152 -4.14 -3.82 14.79
CA ILE A 152 -4.25 -3.53 13.36
C ILE A 152 -5.66 -3.88 12.90
N ASN A 153 -6.24 -3.01 12.07
CA ASN A 153 -7.60 -3.21 11.56
C ASN A 153 -7.75 -2.95 10.05
N ILE A 154 -6.66 -2.71 9.32
CA ILE A 154 -6.71 -2.44 7.87
C ILE A 154 -6.27 -3.68 7.11
N LEU A 155 -7.20 -4.28 6.36
CA LEU A 155 -6.95 -5.43 5.50
C LEU A 155 -6.71 -4.94 4.07
N ASN A 156 -5.58 -5.34 3.46
CA ASN A 156 -5.22 -5.02 2.08
C ASN A 156 -5.56 -6.17 1.15
N VAL A 157 -6.40 -5.91 0.13
CA VAL A 157 -6.99 -6.97 -0.68
C VAL A 157 -7.03 -6.63 -2.17
N ASN A 158 -6.90 -7.67 -3.01
CA ASN A 158 -7.17 -7.55 -4.43
C ASN A 158 -8.68 -7.38 -4.67
N TYR A 159 -9.08 -6.21 -5.15
CA TYR A 159 -10.47 -5.80 -5.34
C TYR A 159 -11.31 -6.76 -6.20
N LYS A 160 -10.69 -7.51 -7.11
CA LYS A 160 -11.37 -8.44 -8.02
C LYS A 160 -12.05 -9.62 -7.31
N PHE A 161 -11.66 -9.89 -6.07
CA PHE A 161 -12.20 -10.97 -5.24
C PHE A 161 -13.18 -10.47 -4.17
N PHE A 162 -13.44 -9.16 -4.13
CA PHE A 162 -14.26 -8.52 -3.11
C PHE A 162 -15.41 -7.76 -3.79
N ASP A 163 -16.57 -8.39 -3.89
CA ASP A 163 -17.79 -7.71 -4.28
C ASP A 163 -18.31 -6.79 -3.15
N LYS A 164 -19.40 -6.07 -3.43
CA LYS A 164 -19.93 -5.11 -2.48
C LYS A 164 -20.39 -5.77 -1.17
N ASP A 165 -20.99 -6.96 -1.25
CA ASP A 165 -21.56 -7.64 -0.10
C ASP A 165 -20.43 -8.15 0.82
N LEU A 166 -19.40 -8.78 0.25
CA LEU A 166 -18.23 -9.22 1.00
C LEU A 166 -17.46 -8.05 1.63
N CYS A 167 -17.35 -6.93 0.92
CA CYS A 167 -16.77 -5.71 1.49
C CYS A 167 -17.55 -5.26 2.72
N GLN A 168 -18.90 -5.25 2.64
CA GLN A 168 -19.74 -4.84 3.75
C GLN A 168 -19.58 -5.80 4.95
N GLU A 169 -19.50 -7.11 4.72
CA GLU A 169 -19.24 -8.10 5.79
C GLU A 169 -17.92 -7.83 6.53
N VAL A 170 -16.86 -7.49 5.80
CA VAL A 170 -15.56 -7.14 6.39
C VAL A 170 -15.66 -5.85 7.21
N LEU A 171 -16.33 -4.83 6.69
CA LEU A 171 -16.53 -3.55 7.38
C LEU A 171 -17.40 -3.73 8.65
N ASP A 172 -18.47 -4.52 8.57
CA ASP A 172 -19.36 -4.82 9.70
C ASP A 172 -18.65 -5.61 10.82
N ALA A 173 -17.61 -6.39 10.45
CA ALA A 173 -16.74 -7.04 11.42
C ALA A 173 -15.77 -6.09 12.13
N GLY A 174 -15.76 -4.80 11.78
CA GLY A 174 -14.89 -3.76 12.36
C GLY A 174 -13.50 -3.69 11.74
N LEU A 175 -13.27 -4.34 10.59
CA LEU A 175 -12.08 -4.15 9.78
C LEU A 175 -12.29 -3.01 8.78
N GLN A 176 -11.20 -2.38 8.36
CA GLN A 176 -11.17 -1.44 7.25
C GLN A 176 -10.55 -2.09 6.02
N LEU A 177 -10.85 -1.58 4.84
CA LEU A 177 -10.34 -2.13 3.58
C LEU A 177 -9.39 -1.14 2.90
N SER A 178 -8.22 -1.63 2.52
CA SER A 178 -7.35 -1.07 1.49
C SER A 178 -7.46 -1.95 0.25
N VAL A 179 -7.80 -1.39 -0.91
CA VAL A 179 -8.07 -2.16 -2.12
C VAL A 179 -7.11 -1.81 -3.25
N TRP A 180 -6.62 -2.83 -3.97
CA TRP A 180 -5.64 -2.68 -5.07
C TRP A 180 -5.89 -3.66 -6.22
N THR A 181 -5.46 -3.41 -7.44
CA THR A 181 -5.23 -2.12 -8.07
C THR A 181 -6.49 -1.76 -8.84
N VAL A 182 -7.20 -0.73 -8.40
CA VAL A 182 -8.56 -0.40 -8.87
C VAL A 182 -8.49 0.59 -10.02
N ASP A 183 -8.27 0.08 -11.24
CA ASP A 183 -8.14 0.92 -12.43
C ASP A 183 -9.49 1.24 -13.13
N SER A 184 -10.56 0.47 -12.84
CA SER A 184 -11.91 0.76 -13.34
C SER A 184 -12.55 1.92 -12.57
N LYS A 185 -13.09 2.88 -13.30
CA LYS A 185 -13.82 4.03 -12.74
C LYS A 185 -15.02 3.61 -11.91
N GLU A 186 -15.80 2.66 -12.43
CA GLU A 186 -16.99 2.12 -11.78
C GLU A 186 -16.63 1.46 -10.45
N ALA A 187 -15.56 0.66 -10.43
CA ALA A 187 -15.08 0.03 -9.21
C ALA A 187 -14.59 1.07 -8.19
N ARG A 188 -13.82 2.10 -8.61
CA ARG A 188 -13.41 3.18 -7.70
C ARG A 188 -14.61 3.89 -7.07
N GLN A 189 -15.68 4.13 -7.82
CA GLN A 189 -16.90 4.76 -7.30
C GLN A 189 -17.59 3.89 -6.25
N ILE A 190 -17.67 2.57 -6.47
CA ILE A 190 -18.22 1.62 -5.49
C ILE A 190 -17.42 1.67 -4.18
N TYR A 191 -16.10 1.57 -4.25
CA TYR A 191 -15.26 1.59 -3.04
C TYR A 191 -15.27 2.94 -2.31
N ARG A 192 -15.41 4.06 -3.02
CA ARG A 192 -15.64 5.37 -2.39
C ARG A 192 -16.95 5.42 -1.63
N GLN A 193 -18.05 4.86 -2.20
CA GLN A 193 -19.36 4.79 -1.53
C GLN A 193 -19.35 3.89 -0.30
N LEU A 194 -18.52 2.86 -0.30
CA LEU A 194 -18.29 1.98 0.85
C LEU A 194 -17.36 2.60 1.90
N HIS A 195 -16.81 3.78 1.64
CA HIS A 195 -15.88 4.48 2.54
C HIS A 195 -14.68 3.62 2.95
N VAL A 196 -14.14 2.82 2.02
CA VAL A 196 -12.92 2.05 2.30
C VAL A 196 -11.77 2.96 2.72
N PHE A 197 -10.86 2.45 3.53
CA PHE A 197 -9.72 3.22 4.04
C PHE A 197 -8.84 3.75 2.92
N ASN A 198 -8.52 2.90 1.92
CA ASN A 198 -7.61 3.26 0.83
C ASN A 198 -8.03 2.64 -0.49
N ILE A 199 -7.82 3.39 -1.57
CA ILE A 199 -7.94 2.92 -2.96
C ILE A 199 -6.60 3.15 -3.64
N THR A 200 -5.90 2.07 -4.01
CA THR A 200 -4.68 2.12 -4.82
C THR A 200 -5.03 1.94 -6.29
N THR A 201 -4.61 2.86 -7.15
CA THR A 201 -4.93 2.86 -8.60
C THR A 201 -3.77 3.37 -9.44
N ARG A 202 -3.73 2.95 -10.72
CA ARG A 202 -2.86 3.52 -11.76
C ARG A 202 -3.50 4.67 -12.54
N GLN A 203 -4.78 4.96 -12.31
CA GLN A 203 -5.56 6.00 -13.03
C GLN A 203 -5.72 7.25 -12.16
N ILE A 204 -4.59 7.89 -11.80
CA ILE A 204 -4.59 9.02 -10.85
C ILE A 204 -5.14 10.29 -11.48
N ASP A 205 -4.73 10.64 -12.69
CA ASP A 205 -5.20 11.85 -13.38
C ASP A 205 -6.73 11.84 -13.57
N GLU A 206 -7.32 10.67 -13.82
CA GLU A 206 -8.78 10.50 -13.87
C GLU A 206 -9.39 10.60 -12.47
N SER A 207 -8.82 9.92 -11.48
CA SER A 207 -9.33 9.86 -10.11
C SER A 207 -9.38 11.22 -9.43
N LEU A 208 -8.40 12.08 -9.66
CA LEU A 208 -8.36 13.45 -9.12
C LEU A 208 -9.45 14.33 -9.74
N ARG A 209 -9.76 14.16 -11.05
CA ARG A 209 -10.88 14.87 -11.71
C ARG A 209 -12.23 14.43 -11.15
N GLU A 210 -12.42 13.15 -10.85
CA GLU A 210 -13.64 12.62 -10.24
C GLU A 210 -13.92 13.26 -8.87
N ASN A 211 -12.87 13.45 -8.04
CA ASN A 211 -13.02 14.08 -6.73
C ASN A 211 -13.48 15.55 -6.83
N LEU A 212 -13.02 16.29 -7.82
CA LEU A 212 -13.42 17.68 -8.05
C LEU A 212 -14.91 17.78 -8.46
N CYS A 213 -15.43 16.84 -9.23
CA CYS A 213 -16.83 16.81 -9.66
C CYS A 213 -17.80 16.37 -8.56
N SER A 214 -17.34 15.64 -7.55
CA SER A 214 -18.16 15.15 -6.43
C SER A 214 -18.32 16.17 -5.31
N SER A 215 -17.59 17.29 -5.36
CA SER A 215 -17.57 18.36 -4.35
C SER A 215 -18.45 19.57 -4.72
N ILE A 216 -19.20 19.47 -5.83
CA ILE A 216 -20.20 20.45 -6.32
C ILE A 216 -21.61 19.86 -6.14
#